data_def815d3fbc203b691b954aae1f1f369
#
_entry.id   def815d3fbc203b691b954aae1f1f369
#
_cell.length_a   1.000
_cell.length_b   1.000
_cell.length_c   1.000
_cell.angle_alpha   90.00
_cell.angle_beta   90.00
_cell.angle_gamma   90.00
#
_symmetry.space_group_name_H-M   'P 1'
#
loop_
_entity.id
_entity.type
_entity.pdbx_description
1 polymer ?
#
loop_
_entity_poly.entity_id
_entity_poly.type
_entity_poly.pdbx_seq_one_letter_code
_entity_poly.pdbx_strand_id
1 'polypeptide(L)'
;MACSRAARTRACVAACLILVAGALAHAAEPSRTLERIKADGTLRLGYRSGAAPFSFKERDGSVRGYSAELCARVAASIQKRLGLSTLKIDWTALDAADRFDAVARGKVDMECGTTTISLSRYEQVDFSLPIFVDGGSVLTAVASKLDRFTDLGGHRIAVISGTTTESALKRQLGVIGAKAELVPVKDGFEGLALLAQDKVDGYAGDRIVLVALRAASADPARWQLLDNDFSFEPYALVVRRDDGDFRLEVNRALVDLYRSGEIDAIFYRWLAALGRPGPLLNAMFYLSTLPE
;
A
#
# COMPACT_ATOMS: atom_id res chain seq x y z
N MET A 1 -78.95 -13.70 -6.69
CA MET A 1 -77.67 -13.17 -7.19
C MET A 1 -76.93 -12.53 -6.06
N ALA A 2 -76.22 -13.33 -5.28
CA ALA A 2 -75.35 -12.85 -4.17
C ALA A 2 -74.24 -13.86 -3.93
N CYS A 3 -73.26 -13.91 -4.80
CA CYS A 3 -72.07 -14.70 -4.65
C CYS A 3 -70.98 -14.11 -5.50
N SER A 4 -70.14 -13.19 -4.99
CA SER A 4 -68.81 -12.90 -5.53
C SER A 4 -67.99 -11.79 -4.83
N ARG A 5 -68.34 -11.41 -3.57
CA ARG A 5 -67.54 -10.36 -2.88
C ARG A 5 -66.53 -10.97 -1.84
N ALA A 6 -66.74 -12.18 -1.38
CA ALA A 6 -65.89 -12.81 -0.33
C ALA A 6 -64.61 -13.43 -0.89
N ALA A 7 -64.50 -13.75 -2.15
CA ALA A 7 -63.32 -14.40 -2.76
C ALA A 7 -62.18 -13.41 -3.13
N ARG A 8 -62.50 -12.11 -3.36
CA ARG A 8 -61.49 -11.10 -3.75
C ARG A 8 -60.71 -10.54 -2.57
N THR A 9 -61.25 -10.55 -1.36
CA THR A 9 -60.60 -10.01 -0.18
C THR A 9 -59.55 -10.99 0.38
N ARG A 10 -59.70 -12.29 0.17
CA ARG A 10 -58.72 -13.30 0.66
C ARG A 10 -57.48 -13.41 -0.21
N ALA A 11 -57.58 -13.07 -1.50
CA ALA A 11 -56.46 -13.09 -2.42
C ALA A 11 -55.49 -11.87 -2.23
N CYS A 12 -56.02 -10.72 -1.81
CA CYS A 12 -55.15 -9.53 -1.56
C CYS A 12 -54.36 -9.62 -0.26
N VAL A 13 -54.87 -10.30 0.77
CA VAL A 13 -54.17 -10.46 2.07
C VAL A 13 -53.03 -11.49 1.92
N ALA A 14 -53.17 -12.52 1.12
CA ALA A 14 -52.13 -13.50 0.86
C ALA A 14 -50.96 -12.92 0.01
N ALA A 15 -51.26 -12.00 -0.92
CA ALA A 15 -50.24 -11.36 -1.74
C ALA A 15 -49.39 -10.32 -0.98
N CYS A 16 -49.93 -9.65 0.04
CA CYS A 16 -49.17 -8.74 0.89
C CYS A 16 -48.23 -9.44 1.89
N LEU A 17 -48.56 -10.65 2.31
CA LEU A 17 -47.71 -11.42 3.24
C LEU A 17 -46.49 -12.06 2.56
N ILE A 18 -46.52 -12.26 1.24
CA ILE A 18 -45.37 -12.78 0.47
C ILE A 18 -44.35 -11.67 0.13
N LEU A 19 -44.78 -10.39 0.08
CA LEU A 19 -43.88 -9.25 -0.20
C LEU A 19 -43.10 -8.77 1.04
N VAL A 20 -43.50 -9.15 2.25
CA VAL A 20 -42.78 -8.76 3.50
C VAL A 20 -41.67 -9.77 3.85
N ALA A 21 -41.71 -11.00 3.31
CA ALA A 21 -40.69 -12.01 3.55
C ALA A 21 -39.39 -11.84 2.72
N GLY A 22 -39.37 -10.89 1.76
CA GLY A 22 -38.21 -10.62 0.88
C GLY A 22 -37.20 -9.60 1.41
N ALA A 23 -37.48 -8.97 2.55
CA ALA A 23 -36.53 -8.08 3.25
C ALA A 23 -35.76 -8.86 4.32
N LEU A 24 -35.26 -10.06 3.99
CA LEU A 24 -34.19 -10.68 4.76
C LEU A 24 -32.98 -9.77 4.59
N ALA A 25 -32.68 -9.05 5.69
CA ALA A 25 -31.46 -8.33 5.85
C ALA A 25 -30.32 -9.16 5.24
N HIS A 26 -29.64 -8.63 4.24
CA HIS A 26 -28.30 -9.10 3.91
C HIS A 26 -27.46 -8.81 5.17
N ALA A 27 -27.48 -9.76 6.12
CA ALA A 27 -26.44 -9.80 7.14
C ALA A 27 -25.15 -9.93 6.33
N ALA A 28 -24.29 -8.92 6.40
CA ALA A 28 -22.99 -8.99 5.78
C ALA A 28 -22.36 -10.32 6.23
N GLU A 29 -21.90 -11.13 5.25
CA GLU A 29 -21.20 -12.36 5.61
C GLU A 29 -20.00 -11.96 6.48
N PRO A 30 -19.83 -12.61 7.65
CA PRO A 30 -18.73 -12.24 8.55
C PRO A 30 -17.39 -12.37 7.84
N SER A 31 -16.45 -11.47 8.14
CA SER A 31 -15.11 -11.46 7.55
C SER A 31 -14.41 -12.79 7.71
N ARG A 32 -14.20 -13.50 6.60
CA ARG A 32 -13.45 -14.76 6.59
C ARG A 32 -12.05 -14.62 7.18
N THR A 33 -11.42 -13.43 7.01
CA THR A 33 -10.09 -13.15 7.57
C THR A 33 -10.16 -13.03 9.09
N LEU A 34 -11.09 -12.25 9.65
CA LEU A 34 -11.21 -12.09 11.10
C LEU A 34 -11.61 -13.40 11.80
N GLU A 35 -12.54 -14.17 11.22
CA GLU A 35 -12.92 -15.50 11.75
C GLU A 35 -11.73 -16.45 11.78
N ARG A 36 -10.96 -16.53 10.70
CA ARG A 36 -9.76 -17.34 10.62
C ARG A 36 -8.70 -16.89 11.64
N ILE A 37 -8.44 -15.58 11.77
CA ILE A 37 -7.51 -15.05 12.77
C ILE A 37 -7.95 -15.43 14.18
N LYS A 38 -9.26 -15.36 14.45
CA LYS A 38 -9.81 -15.73 15.75
C LYS A 38 -9.65 -17.22 16.04
N ALA A 39 -9.75 -18.07 15.01
CA ALA A 39 -9.63 -19.51 15.14
C ALA A 39 -8.19 -20.00 15.27
N ASP A 40 -7.26 -19.48 14.47
CA ASP A 40 -5.88 -19.98 14.40
C ASP A 40 -4.86 -19.10 15.15
N GLY A 41 -5.28 -17.92 15.67
CA GLY A 41 -4.43 -17.01 16.43
C GLY A 41 -3.28 -16.42 15.61
N THR A 42 -3.41 -16.36 14.28
CA THR A 42 -2.32 -15.91 13.40
C THR A 42 -2.78 -14.86 12.41
N LEU A 43 -2.06 -13.75 12.32
CA LEU A 43 -2.17 -12.74 11.27
C LEU A 43 -0.98 -12.88 10.30
N ARG A 44 -1.28 -13.07 9.00
CA ARG A 44 -0.27 -13.27 7.95
C ARG A 44 -0.01 -11.94 7.26
N LEU A 45 1.22 -11.44 7.36
CA LEU A 45 1.62 -10.16 6.81
C LEU A 45 2.67 -10.33 5.71
N GLY A 46 2.46 -9.60 4.61
CA GLY A 46 3.44 -9.50 3.53
C GLY A 46 4.37 -8.32 3.73
N TYR A 47 5.68 -8.47 3.49
CA TYR A 47 6.64 -7.39 3.53
C TYR A 47 7.47 -7.30 2.25
N ARG A 48 8.04 -6.14 1.96
CA ARG A 48 8.89 -5.86 0.79
C ARG A 48 10.35 -5.74 1.22
N SER A 49 11.20 -6.70 0.83
CA SER A 49 12.60 -6.77 1.32
C SER A 49 13.45 -5.55 0.93
N GLY A 50 13.20 -4.94 -0.21
CA GLY A 50 13.99 -3.83 -0.76
C GLY A 50 13.33 -2.46 -0.64
N ALA A 51 12.36 -2.26 0.24
CA ALA A 51 11.61 -1.01 0.38
C ALA A 51 11.91 -0.27 1.70
N ALA A 52 13.17 -0.28 2.16
CA ALA A 52 13.59 0.57 3.28
C ALA A 52 13.37 2.05 2.93
N PRO A 53 12.92 2.88 3.87
CA PRO A 53 12.68 2.63 5.31
C PRO A 53 11.27 2.15 5.65
N PHE A 54 10.43 1.79 4.68
CA PHE A 54 9.03 1.40 4.90
C PHE A 54 8.86 -0.06 5.30
N SER A 55 9.58 -0.98 4.61
CA SER A 55 9.43 -2.41 4.80
C SER A 55 10.72 -3.11 4.37
N PHE A 56 11.35 -3.81 5.30
CA PHE A 56 12.60 -4.53 5.04
C PHE A 56 12.85 -5.56 6.12
N LYS A 57 13.82 -6.44 5.88
CA LYS A 57 14.26 -7.44 6.85
C LYS A 57 15.65 -7.09 7.37
N GLU A 58 15.78 -7.00 8.68
CA GLU A 58 17.05 -6.79 9.37
C GLU A 58 17.95 -8.04 9.34
N ARG A 59 19.21 -7.86 9.71
CA ARG A 59 20.19 -8.97 9.79
C ARG A 59 19.80 -10.02 10.84
N ASP A 60 19.09 -9.62 11.89
CA ASP A 60 18.59 -10.52 12.94
C ASP A 60 17.34 -11.30 12.51
N GLY A 61 16.87 -11.07 11.28
CA GLY A 61 15.69 -11.71 10.71
C GLY A 61 14.37 -11.00 11.01
N SER A 62 14.35 -9.95 11.84
CA SER A 62 13.15 -9.17 12.13
C SER A 62 12.71 -8.33 10.92
N VAL A 63 11.39 -8.24 10.69
CA VAL A 63 10.81 -7.35 9.69
C VAL A 63 10.55 -6.01 10.35
N ARG A 64 11.03 -4.93 9.72
CA ARG A 64 10.99 -3.57 10.24
C ARG A 64 10.63 -2.55 9.16
N GLY A 65 10.40 -1.32 9.60
CA GLY A 65 10.12 -0.16 8.76
C GLY A 65 8.81 0.51 9.10
N TYR A 66 8.57 1.66 8.51
CA TYR A 66 7.37 2.48 8.76
C TYR A 66 6.07 1.70 8.54
N SER A 67 5.88 1.13 7.35
CA SER A 67 4.67 0.34 7.03
C SER A 67 4.59 -0.95 7.84
N ALA A 68 5.74 -1.60 8.09
CA ALA A 68 5.78 -2.81 8.91
C ALA A 68 5.39 -2.50 10.38
N GLU A 69 5.80 -1.36 10.93
CA GLU A 69 5.37 -0.94 12.27
C GLU A 69 3.87 -0.61 12.31
N LEU A 70 3.34 0.09 11.31
CA LEU A 70 1.89 0.33 11.22
C LEU A 70 1.11 -0.99 11.20
N CYS A 71 1.56 -1.98 10.43
CA CYS A 71 0.94 -3.30 10.42
C CYS A 71 1.03 -4.01 11.79
N ALA A 72 2.12 -3.86 12.52
CA ALA A 72 2.23 -4.39 13.87
C ALA A 72 1.26 -3.71 14.85
N ARG A 73 1.01 -2.40 14.70
CA ARG A 73 -0.02 -1.67 15.48
C ARG A 73 -1.43 -2.13 15.12
N VAL A 74 -1.70 -2.32 13.83
CA VAL A 74 -2.96 -2.93 13.35
C VAL A 74 -3.15 -4.32 13.96
N ALA A 75 -2.12 -5.16 13.97
CA ALA A 75 -2.18 -6.47 14.59
C ALA A 75 -2.53 -6.42 16.09
N ALA A 76 -1.92 -5.50 16.85
CA ALA A 76 -2.23 -5.30 18.26
C ALA A 76 -3.68 -4.83 18.49
N SER A 77 -4.20 -3.95 17.63
CA SER A 77 -5.60 -3.51 17.67
C SER A 77 -6.57 -4.67 17.39
N ILE A 78 -6.31 -5.47 16.35
CA ILE A 78 -7.11 -6.65 15.99
C ILE A 78 -7.09 -7.68 17.13
N GLN A 79 -5.92 -7.95 17.72
CA GLN A 79 -5.78 -8.84 18.88
C GLN A 79 -6.70 -8.43 20.01
N LYS A 80 -6.67 -7.15 20.39
CA LYS A 80 -7.52 -6.57 21.44
C LYS A 80 -9.00 -6.71 21.10
N ARG A 81 -9.39 -6.37 19.89
CA ARG A 81 -10.79 -6.41 19.46
C ARG A 81 -11.36 -7.81 19.40
N LEU A 82 -10.58 -8.79 18.97
CA LEU A 82 -10.98 -10.19 18.94
C LEU A 82 -10.93 -10.89 20.31
N GLY A 83 -10.43 -10.20 21.35
CA GLY A 83 -10.28 -10.73 22.71
C GLY A 83 -9.24 -11.87 22.80
N LEU A 84 -8.23 -11.86 21.92
CA LEU A 84 -7.20 -12.89 21.91
C LEU A 84 -6.12 -12.59 22.96
N SER A 85 -5.74 -13.60 23.73
CA SER A 85 -4.62 -13.48 24.69
C SER A 85 -3.29 -13.26 23.99
N THR A 86 -3.11 -13.88 22.81
CA THR A 86 -1.93 -13.74 21.96
C THR A 86 -2.33 -13.73 20.50
N LEU A 87 -1.58 -13.01 19.68
CA LEU A 87 -1.71 -13.03 18.21
C LEU A 87 -0.31 -13.17 17.60
N LYS A 88 -0.08 -14.28 16.90
CA LYS A 88 1.17 -14.49 16.17
C LYS A 88 1.13 -13.67 14.88
N ILE A 89 2.22 -12.96 14.59
CA ILE A 89 2.44 -12.36 13.27
C ILE A 89 3.34 -13.30 12.47
N ASP A 90 2.88 -13.68 11.28
CA ASP A 90 3.63 -14.50 10.34
C ASP A 90 4.00 -13.68 9.10
N TRP A 91 5.29 -13.39 8.93
CA TRP A 91 5.80 -12.53 7.88
C TRP A 91 6.23 -13.31 6.64
N THR A 92 5.74 -12.91 5.47
CA THR A 92 6.11 -13.46 4.16
C THR A 92 6.74 -12.38 3.28
N ALA A 93 7.91 -12.64 2.71
CA ALA A 93 8.51 -11.76 1.71
C ALA A 93 7.70 -11.79 0.42
N LEU A 94 7.45 -10.61 -0.15
CA LEU A 94 6.70 -10.43 -1.39
C LEU A 94 7.48 -9.54 -2.35
N ASP A 95 7.45 -9.90 -3.63
CA ASP A 95 7.95 -9.08 -4.73
C ASP A 95 6.88 -8.11 -5.25
N ALA A 96 7.29 -7.14 -6.08
CA ALA A 96 6.35 -6.20 -6.69
C ALA A 96 5.35 -6.90 -7.60
N ALA A 97 5.74 -8.00 -8.25
CA ALA A 97 4.92 -8.71 -9.22
C ALA A 97 3.80 -9.54 -8.58
N ASP A 98 4.06 -10.17 -7.44
CA ASP A 98 3.16 -11.18 -6.87
C ASP A 98 2.36 -10.71 -5.63
N ARG A 99 2.60 -9.48 -5.12
CA ARG A 99 1.99 -8.98 -3.88
C ARG A 99 0.46 -8.96 -3.91
N PHE A 100 -0.14 -8.57 -5.04
CA PHE A 100 -1.61 -8.52 -5.17
C PHE A 100 -2.23 -9.92 -5.18
N ASP A 101 -1.62 -10.83 -5.91
CA ASP A 101 -2.02 -12.24 -5.95
C ASP A 101 -1.92 -12.90 -4.58
N ALA A 102 -0.85 -12.60 -3.83
CA ALA A 102 -0.63 -13.11 -2.49
C ALA A 102 -1.75 -12.66 -1.51
N VAL A 103 -2.20 -11.40 -1.61
CA VAL A 103 -3.33 -10.89 -0.83
C VAL A 103 -4.65 -11.48 -1.33
N ALA A 104 -4.93 -11.41 -2.63
CA ALA A 104 -6.18 -11.87 -3.22
C ALA A 104 -6.47 -13.35 -2.92
N ARG A 105 -5.44 -14.20 -2.98
CA ARG A 105 -5.54 -15.65 -2.68
C ARG A 105 -5.37 -16.00 -1.20
N GLY A 106 -5.17 -15.02 -0.31
CA GLY A 106 -5.04 -15.25 1.13
C GLY A 106 -3.76 -15.96 1.55
N LYS A 107 -2.68 -15.89 0.75
CA LYS A 107 -1.33 -16.25 1.19
C LYS A 107 -0.89 -15.35 2.33
N VAL A 108 -1.22 -14.05 2.23
CA VAL A 108 -1.14 -13.06 3.30
C VAL A 108 -2.49 -12.37 3.47
N ASP A 109 -2.76 -11.83 4.65
CA ASP A 109 -4.00 -11.12 4.95
C ASP A 109 -3.88 -9.64 4.60
N MET A 110 -2.67 -9.09 4.74
CA MET A 110 -2.36 -7.69 4.47
C MET A 110 -0.92 -7.53 3.96
N GLU A 111 -0.71 -6.66 2.97
CA GLU A 111 0.63 -6.28 2.51
C GLU A 111 1.05 -4.95 3.13
N CYS A 112 2.27 -4.90 3.65
CA CYS A 112 2.85 -3.87 4.49
C CYS A 112 4.08 -3.23 3.82
N GLY A 113 3.92 -2.74 2.60
CA GLY A 113 5.01 -2.18 1.80
C GLY A 113 4.82 -0.72 1.42
N THR A 114 5.20 -0.39 0.19
CA THR A 114 5.06 0.92 -0.46
C THR A 114 4.08 0.82 -1.62
N THR A 115 2.89 0.29 -1.37
CA THR A 115 1.94 0.07 -2.46
C THR A 115 1.06 1.28 -2.66
N THR A 116 1.19 1.89 -3.83
CA THR A 116 0.41 3.04 -4.27
C THR A 116 -1.03 2.65 -4.56
N ILE A 117 -1.97 3.42 -4.04
CA ILE A 117 -3.39 3.33 -4.37
C ILE A 117 -3.60 3.72 -5.83
N SER A 118 -4.30 2.90 -6.59
CA SER A 118 -4.77 3.27 -7.94
C SER A 118 -6.10 2.61 -8.28
N LEU A 119 -6.87 3.23 -9.19
CA LEU A 119 -8.17 2.68 -9.60
C LEU A 119 -8.03 1.28 -10.21
N SER A 120 -7.02 1.05 -11.05
CA SER A 120 -6.80 -0.26 -11.67
C SER A 120 -6.44 -1.35 -10.66
N ARG A 121 -5.78 -0.99 -9.54
CA ARG A 121 -5.46 -1.94 -8.47
C ARG A 121 -6.67 -2.30 -7.62
N TYR A 122 -7.65 -1.40 -7.50
CA TYR A 122 -8.93 -1.70 -6.86
C TYR A 122 -9.74 -2.81 -7.58
N GLU A 123 -9.40 -3.12 -8.82
CA GLU A 123 -10.00 -4.26 -9.51
C GLU A 123 -9.56 -5.61 -8.93
N GLN A 124 -8.40 -5.66 -8.26
CA GLN A 124 -7.79 -6.89 -7.75
C GLN A 124 -7.79 -6.99 -6.22
N VAL A 125 -7.60 -5.86 -5.54
CA VAL A 125 -7.44 -5.75 -4.09
C VAL A 125 -8.17 -4.52 -3.56
N ASP A 126 -8.30 -4.41 -2.24
CA ASP A 126 -8.71 -3.20 -1.54
C ASP A 126 -7.53 -2.57 -0.79
N PHE A 127 -7.73 -1.33 -0.37
CA PHE A 127 -6.73 -0.55 0.35
C PHE A 127 -7.29 -0.03 1.68
N SER A 128 -6.42 0.12 2.65
CA SER A 128 -6.67 0.89 3.86
C SER A 128 -6.81 2.39 3.58
N LEU A 129 -7.07 3.18 4.61
CA LEU A 129 -6.78 4.61 4.57
C LEU A 129 -5.30 4.82 4.16
N PRO A 130 -4.99 5.95 3.48
CA PRO A 130 -3.61 6.27 3.12
C PRO A 130 -2.70 6.34 4.35
N ILE A 131 -1.48 5.81 4.22
CA ILE A 131 -0.47 5.80 5.29
C ILE A 131 0.69 6.75 5.01
N PHE A 132 0.91 7.11 3.75
CA PHE A 132 1.99 7.98 3.32
C PHE A 132 1.69 8.60 1.96
N VAL A 133 2.42 9.66 1.62
CA VAL A 133 2.42 10.26 0.27
C VAL A 133 3.86 10.46 -0.15
N ASP A 134 4.21 9.88 -1.30
CA ASP A 134 5.52 9.99 -1.93
C ASP A 134 5.39 10.47 -3.39
N GLY A 135 6.50 10.58 -4.08
CA GLY A 135 6.60 10.83 -5.51
C GLY A 135 7.64 9.93 -6.18
N GLY A 136 7.50 9.72 -7.47
CA GLY A 136 8.51 9.04 -8.27
C GLY A 136 9.67 9.97 -8.64
N SER A 137 10.90 9.51 -8.48
CA SER A 137 12.12 10.24 -8.88
C SER A 137 13.12 9.30 -9.56
N VAL A 138 14.26 9.83 -9.98
CA VAL A 138 15.36 9.03 -10.53
C VAL A 138 16.63 9.34 -9.77
N LEU A 139 17.34 8.31 -9.36
CA LEU A 139 18.69 8.40 -8.80
C LEU A 139 19.68 8.34 -9.96
N THR A 140 20.60 9.31 -10.03
CA THR A 140 21.61 9.43 -11.07
C THR A 140 22.98 9.72 -10.45
N ALA A 141 24.06 9.55 -11.21
CA ALA A 141 25.38 9.99 -10.77
C ALA A 141 25.48 11.53 -10.90
N VAL A 142 26.03 12.23 -9.90
CA VAL A 142 26.29 13.68 -9.96
C VAL A 142 27.13 14.04 -11.19
N ALA A 143 28.11 13.20 -11.54
CA ALA A 143 28.97 13.38 -12.70
C ALA A 143 28.21 13.31 -14.04
N SER A 144 27.05 12.66 -14.11
CA SER A 144 26.26 12.53 -15.34
C SER A 144 25.55 13.81 -15.73
N LYS A 145 25.34 14.74 -14.78
CA LYS A 145 24.57 15.98 -14.97
C LYS A 145 23.12 15.75 -15.41
N LEU A 146 22.57 14.57 -15.11
CA LEU A 146 21.15 14.24 -15.29
C LEU A 146 20.42 14.64 -14.02
N ASP A 147 19.93 15.86 -13.95
CA ASP A 147 19.26 16.43 -12.77
C ASP A 147 17.77 16.75 -13.00
N ARG A 148 17.35 16.83 -14.27
CA ARG A 148 15.97 17.09 -14.65
C ARG A 148 15.37 15.91 -15.41
N PHE A 149 14.06 15.75 -15.31
CA PHE A 149 13.34 14.69 -16.01
C PHE A 149 13.54 14.76 -17.55
N THR A 150 13.68 15.96 -18.10
CA THR A 150 13.93 16.19 -19.54
C THR A 150 15.27 15.65 -20.02
N ASP A 151 16.21 15.46 -19.12
CA ASP A 151 17.57 15.03 -19.46
C ASP A 151 17.65 13.49 -19.63
N LEU A 152 16.58 12.76 -19.31
CA LEU A 152 16.54 11.30 -19.38
C LEU A 152 16.47 10.73 -20.82
N GLY A 153 16.20 11.57 -21.82
CA GLY A 153 16.12 11.15 -23.23
C GLY A 153 17.43 10.53 -23.72
N GLY A 154 17.37 9.35 -24.36
CA GLY A 154 18.53 8.62 -24.87
C GLY A 154 19.30 7.79 -23.84
N HIS A 155 18.89 7.84 -22.56
CA HIS A 155 19.57 7.16 -21.45
C HIS A 155 18.89 5.83 -21.08
N ARG A 156 19.65 4.96 -20.40
CA ARG A 156 19.20 3.68 -19.84
C ARG A 156 18.74 3.92 -18.40
N ILE A 157 17.47 3.67 -18.13
CA ILE A 157 16.88 3.90 -16.81
C ILE A 157 16.37 2.58 -16.24
N ALA A 158 16.98 2.10 -15.15
CA ALA A 158 16.48 0.96 -14.41
C ALA A 158 15.16 1.30 -13.72
N VAL A 159 14.22 0.37 -13.68
CA VAL A 159 12.94 0.53 -12.97
C VAL A 159 12.36 -0.83 -12.61
N ILE A 160 11.70 -0.93 -11.47
CA ILE A 160 11.02 -2.17 -11.05
C ILE A 160 9.75 -2.36 -11.91
N SER A 161 9.67 -3.48 -12.60
CA SER A 161 8.53 -3.81 -13.47
C SER A 161 7.21 -3.93 -12.70
N GLY A 162 6.09 -3.54 -13.34
CA GLY A 162 4.74 -3.65 -12.77
C GLY A 162 4.45 -2.62 -11.67
N THR A 163 5.30 -1.59 -11.52
CA THR A 163 5.08 -0.49 -10.57
C THR A 163 4.34 0.68 -11.20
N THR A 164 3.72 1.51 -10.36
CA THR A 164 3.16 2.81 -10.77
C THR A 164 4.26 3.74 -11.26
N THR A 165 5.44 3.67 -10.66
CA THR A 165 6.66 4.40 -11.06
C THR A 165 7.04 4.09 -12.49
N GLU A 166 7.08 2.80 -12.92
CA GLU A 166 7.34 2.41 -14.32
C GLU A 166 6.29 3.01 -15.27
N SER A 167 5.02 2.90 -14.90
CA SER A 167 3.91 3.40 -15.70
C SER A 167 3.93 4.92 -15.83
N ALA A 168 4.25 5.63 -14.74
CA ALA A 168 4.37 7.08 -14.71
C ALA A 168 5.59 7.54 -15.53
N LEU A 169 6.73 6.87 -15.39
CA LEU A 169 7.95 7.15 -16.16
C LEU A 169 7.67 7.06 -17.66
N LYS A 170 7.08 5.94 -18.13
CA LYS A 170 6.70 5.77 -19.54
C LYS A 170 5.76 6.88 -20.05
N ARG A 171 4.75 7.21 -19.26
CA ARG A 171 3.77 8.24 -19.61
C ARG A 171 4.42 9.61 -19.72
N GLN A 172 5.24 10.01 -18.71
CA GLN A 172 5.87 11.31 -18.68
C GLN A 172 6.93 11.49 -19.78
N LEU A 173 7.72 10.44 -20.07
CA LEU A 173 8.62 10.43 -21.22
C LEU A 173 7.84 10.65 -22.54
N GLY A 174 6.69 10.00 -22.69
CA GLY A 174 5.80 10.21 -23.83
C GLY A 174 5.28 11.64 -23.94
N VAL A 175 4.91 12.28 -22.83
CA VAL A 175 4.41 13.67 -22.80
C VAL A 175 5.48 14.66 -23.30
N ILE A 176 6.73 14.47 -22.93
CA ILE A 176 7.85 15.35 -23.36
C ILE A 176 8.46 14.92 -24.70
N GLY A 177 7.94 13.87 -25.35
CA GLY A 177 8.49 13.34 -26.60
C GLY A 177 9.88 12.72 -26.48
N ALA A 178 10.35 12.41 -25.26
CA ALA A 178 11.63 11.76 -25.02
C ALA A 178 11.50 10.23 -25.04
N LYS A 179 12.58 9.58 -25.46
CA LYS A 179 12.71 8.11 -25.40
C LYS A 179 13.90 7.75 -24.53
N ALA A 180 13.65 6.97 -23.47
CA ALA A 180 14.67 6.32 -22.66
C ALA A 180 14.55 4.79 -22.82
N GLU A 181 15.65 4.07 -22.69
CA GLU A 181 15.66 2.62 -22.60
C GLU A 181 15.32 2.24 -21.15
N LEU A 182 14.21 1.55 -20.93
CA LEU A 182 13.84 1.08 -19.59
C LEU A 182 14.39 -0.32 -19.36
N VAL A 183 15.25 -0.43 -18.35
CA VAL A 183 15.90 -1.68 -17.95
C VAL A 183 15.14 -2.25 -16.73
N PRO A 184 14.45 -3.40 -16.88
CA PRO A 184 13.68 -3.97 -15.78
C PRO A 184 14.61 -4.54 -14.70
N VAL A 185 14.26 -4.25 -13.42
CA VAL A 185 14.91 -4.80 -12.22
C VAL A 185 13.87 -5.35 -11.27
N LYS A 186 14.28 -6.28 -10.38
CA LYS A 186 13.38 -6.92 -9.41
C LYS A 186 13.17 -6.10 -8.14
N ASP A 187 14.21 -5.39 -7.69
CA ASP A 187 14.20 -4.62 -6.46
C ASP A 187 15.18 -3.42 -6.52
N GLY A 188 15.15 -2.59 -5.48
CA GLY A 188 16.00 -1.40 -5.40
C GLY A 188 17.49 -1.70 -5.26
N PHE A 189 17.86 -2.85 -4.70
CA PHE A 189 19.28 -3.23 -4.59
C PHE A 189 19.87 -3.56 -5.94
N GLU A 190 19.12 -4.27 -6.78
CA GLU A 190 19.54 -4.55 -8.15
C GLU A 190 19.64 -3.25 -8.98
N GLY A 191 18.64 -2.36 -8.85
CA GLY A 191 18.66 -1.06 -9.52
C GLY A 191 19.88 -0.21 -9.16
N LEU A 192 20.20 -0.09 -7.87
CA LEU A 192 21.39 0.61 -7.40
C LEU A 192 22.68 -0.09 -7.84
N ALA A 193 22.72 -1.42 -7.85
CA ALA A 193 23.89 -2.18 -8.28
C ALA A 193 24.20 -1.98 -9.76
N LEU A 194 23.17 -1.97 -10.63
CA LEU A 194 23.36 -1.67 -12.06
C LEU A 194 23.84 -0.24 -12.28
N LEU A 195 23.28 0.73 -11.53
CA LEU A 195 23.70 2.12 -11.58
C LEU A 195 25.16 2.29 -11.12
N ALA A 196 25.55 1.62 -10.03
CA ALA A 196 26.92 1.68 -9.51
C ALA A 196 27.97 1.06 -10.45
N GLN A 197 27.55 0.14 -11.33
CA GLN A 197 28.36 -0.52 -12.35
C GLN A 197 28.31 0.18 -13.71
N ASP A 198 27.68 1.36 -13.79
CA ASP A 198 27.48 2.13 -15.03
C ASP A 198 26.78 1.33 -16.17
N LYS A 199 26.01 0.31 -15.79
CA LYS A 199 25.17 -0.49 -16.70
C LYS A 199 23.88 0.23 -17.07
N VAL A 200 23.43 1.15 -16.24
CA VAL A 200 22.32 2.09 -16.46
C VAL A 200 22.78 3.50 -16.07
N ASP A 201 22.11 4.49 -16.60
CA ASP A 201 22.45 5.90 -16.39
C ASP A 201 21.61 6.53 -15.26
N GLY A 202 20.50 5.87 -14.91
CA GLY A 202 19.63 6.23 -13.78
C GLY A 202 18.85 5.03 -13.24
N TYR A 203 18.36 5.15 -12.01
CA TYR A 203 17.44 4.21 -11.40
C TYR A 203 16.18 4.95 -10.92
N ALA A 204 15.03 4.63 -11.52
CA ALA A 204 13.73 5.22 -11.18
C ALA A 204 13.05 4.43 -10.06
N GLY A 205 12.55 5.15 -9.07
CA GLY A 205 11.87 4.58 -7.90
C GLY A 205 11.14 5.65 -7.10
N ASP A 206 10.55 5.23 -6.01
CA ASP A 206 9.91 6.13 -5.05
C ASP A 206 10.98 6.98 -4.36
N ARG A 207 10.79 8.29 -4.30
CA ARG A 207 11.82 9.26 -3.83
C ARG A 207 12.42 8.87 -2.49
N ILE A 208 11.57 8.52 -1.52
CA ILE A 208 12.03 8.19 -0.17
C ILE A 208 12.87 6.91 -0.15
N VAL A 209 12.50 5.91 -0.93
CA VAL A 209 13.28 4.67 -1.09
C VAL A 209 14.63 4.98 -1.74
N LEU A 210 14.65 5.84 -2.77
CA LEU A 210 15.90 6.28 -3.41
C LEU A 210 16.80 7.06 -2.45
N VAL A 211 16.24 7.94 -1.60
CA VAL A 211 16.98 8.65 -0.54
C VAL A 211 17.64 7.67 0.42
N ALA A 212 16.90 6.65 0.86
CA ALA A 212 17.42 5.63 1.77
C ALA A 212 18.51 4.77 1.09
N LEU A 213 18.33 4.36 -0.16
CA LEU A 213 19.33 3.62 -0.93
C LEU A 213 20.61 4.44 -1.14
N ARG A 214 20.46 5.73 -1.47
CA ARG A 214 21.58 6.67 -1.54
C ARG A 214 22.34 6.72 -0.23
N ALA A 215 21.65 6.94 0.88
CA ALA A 215 22.27 7.05 2.20
C ALA A 215 22.98 5.77 2.65
N ALA A 216 22.47 4.60 2.25
CA ALA A 216 23.04 3.29 2.56
C ALA A 216 24.15 2.86 1.59
N SER A 217 24.37 3.59 0.49
CA SER A 217 25.41 3.27 -0.49
C SER A 217 26.83 3.53 0.05
N ALA A 218 27.82 2.90 -0.55
CA ALA A 218 29.22 3.06 -0.13
C ALA A 218 29.73 4.52 -0.29
N ASP A 219 29.21 5.26 -1.26
CA ASP A 219 29.52 6.66 -1.51
C ASP A 219 28.22 7.45 -1.80
N PRO A 220 27.53 7.96 -0.77
CA PRO A 220 26.31 8.76 -0.93
C PRO A 220 26.50 10.05 -1.73
N ALA A 221 27.72 10.62 -1.74
CA ALA A 221 28.01 11.85 -2.46
C ALA A 221 28.10 11.66 -4.00
N ARG A 222 28.30 10.42 -4.44
CA ARG A 222 28.29 10.07 -5.87
C ARG A 222 26.91 10.28 -6.53
N TRP A 223 25.83 10.24 -5.73
CA TRP A 223 24.46 10.13 -6.21
C TRP A 223 23.65 11.38 -5.95
N GLN A 224 22.78 11.72 -6.87
CA GLN A 224 21.75 12.75 -6.75
C GLN A 224 20.39 12.24 -7.21
N LEU A 225 19.31 12.90 -6.78
CA LEU A 225 17.97 12.68 -7.29
C LEU A 225 17.58 13.82 -8.20
N LEU A 226 16.64 13.58 -9.11
CA LEU A 226 16.03 14.64 -9.89
C LEU A 226 15.43 15.72 -8.98
N ASP A 227 15.44 16.96 -9.43
CA ASP A 227 14.94 18.12 -8.68
C ASP A 227 13.44 18.00 -8.33
N ASN A 228 12.65 17.43 -9.23
CA ASN A 228 11.21 17.28 -9.08
C ASN A 228 10.76 15.84 -9.23
N ASP A 229 9.66 15.51 -8.56
CA ASP A 229 8.97 14.23 -8.74
C ASP A 229 8.20 14.21 -10.05
N PHE A 230 8.16 13.06 -10.72
CA PHE A 230 7.41 12.86 -11.95
C PHE A 230 6.08 12.12 -11.75
N SER A 231 5.76 11.72 -10.52
CA SER A 231 4.49 11.07 -10.16
C SER A 231 4.04 11.43 -8.75
N PHE A 232 2.81 11.07 -8.45
CA PHE A 232 2.17 11.15 -7.14
C PHE A 232 1.84 9.74 -6.67
N GLU A 233 2.36 9.35 -5.51
CA GLU A 233 2.33 7.99 -5.01
C GLU A 233 1.70 7.94 -3.59
N PRO A 234 0.37 7.92 -3.46
CA PRO A 234 -0.29 7.72 -2.17
C PRO A 234 -0.21 6.25 -1.77
N TYR A 235 0.45 5.92 -0.65
CA TYR A 235 0.58 4.56 -0.16
C TYR A 235 -0.55 4.17 0.78
N ALA A 236 -0.94 2.89 0.73
CA ALA A 236 -1.81 2.27 1.71
C ALA A 236 -1.40 0.81 1.95
N LEU A 237 -1.90 0.25 3.05
CA LEU A 237 -1.84 -1.19 3.29
C LEU A 237 -2.82 -1.89 2.36
N VAL A 238 -2.38 -2.99 1.74
CA VAL A 238 -3.22 -3.74 0.80
C VAL A 238 -3.93 -4.86 1.54
N VAL A 239 -5.23 -4.95 1.36
CA VAL A 239 -6.08 -5.98 1.94
C VAL A 239 -6.88 -6.69 0.85
N ARG A 240 -7.49 -7.83 1.17
CA ARG A 240 -8.31 -8.55 0.22
C ARG A 240 -9.55 -7.75 -0.16
N ARG A 241 -9.90 -7.78 -1.44
CA ARG A 241 -11.17 -7.27 -1.93
C ARG A 241 -12.33 -8.08 -1.32
N ASP A 242 -13.46 -7.40 -1.13
CA ASP A 242 -14.69 -7.98 -0.58
C ASP A 242 -14.57 -8.49 0.87
N ASP A 243 -13.57 -8.00 1.63
CA ASP A 243 -13.42 -8.22 3.08
C ASP A 243 -13.54 -6.88 3.83
N GLY A 244 -14.71 -6.28 3.73
CA GLY A 244 -15.01 -4.95 4.27
C GLY A 244 -14.80 -4.84 5.78
N ASP A 245 -15.14 -5.88 6.53
CA ASP A 245 -14.99 -5.89 8.00
C ASP A 245 -13.51 -5.94 8.41
N PHE A 246 -12.69 -6.75 7.74
CA PHE A 246 -11.25 -6.75 7.99
C PHE A 246 -10.63 -5.39 7.66
N ARG A 247 -10.99 -4.80 6.50
CA ARG A 247 -10.54 -3.45 6.12
C ARG A 247 -10.99 -2.41 7.12
N LEU A 248 -12.21 -2.51 7.66
CA LEU A 248 -12.72 -1.60 8.69
C LEU A 248 -11.87 -1.66 9.97
N GLU A 249 -11.49 -2.87 10.41
CA GLU A 249 -10.61 -3.03 11.58
C GLU A 249 -9.20 -2.44 11.33
N VAL A 250 -8.64 -2.64 10.13
CA VAL A 250 -7.38 -2.01 9.72
C VAL A 250 -7.50 -0.48 9.78
N ASN A 251 -8.56 0.07 9.22
CA ASN A 251 -8.79 1.52 9.19
C ASN A 251 -9.00 2.09 10.59
N ARG A 252 -9.75 1.42 11.47
CA ARG A 252 -9.92 1.84 12.87
C ARG A 252 -8.58 1.95 13.60
N ALA A 253 -7.71 0.96 13.43
CA ALA A 253 -6.38 1.00 14.02
C ALA A 253 -5.53 2.19 13.50
N LEU A 254 -5.61 2.50 12.21
CA LEU A 254 -4.92 3.66 11.63
C LEU A 254 -5.52 4.97 12.13
N VAL A 255 -6.85 5.08 12.20
CA VAL A 255 -7.54 6.26 12.76
C VAL A 255 -7.12 6.52 14.21
N ASP A 256 -7.01 5.48 15.04
CA ASP A 256 -6.56 5.60 16.42
C ASP A 256 -5.12 6.16 16.48
N LEU A 257 -4.21 5.70 15.61
CA LEU A 257 -2.84 6.24 15.52
C LEU A 257 -2.81 7.71 15.09
N TYR A 258 -3.67 8.10 14.14
CA TYR A 258 -3.75 9.48 13.66
C TYR A 258 -4.35 10.41 14.72
N ARG A 259 -5.42 9.99 15.41
CA ARG A 259 -6.09 10.75 16.46
C ARG A 259 -5.23 10.93 17.72
N SER A 260 -4.51 9.90 18.12
CA SER A 260 -3.64 9.94 19.30
C SER A 260 -2.35 10.72 19.06
N GLY A 261 -1.99 10.99 17.80
CA GLY A 261 -0.69 11.56 17.43
C GLY A 261 0.46 10.54 17.49
N GLU A 262 0.19 9.27 17.76
CA GLU A 262 1.23 8.23 17.79
C GLU A 262 1.92 8.06 16.43
N ILE A 263 1.22 8.41 15.35
CA ILE A 263 1.77 8.40 13.99
C ILE A 263 3.03 9.28 13.86
N ASP A 264 3.10 10.40 14.56
CA ASP A 264 4.26 11.29 14.53
C ASP A 264 5.50 10.60 15.13
N ALA A 265 5.34 9.88 16.24
CA ALA A 265 6.44 9.13 16.85
C ALA A 265 6.92 8.00 15.93
N ILE A 266 6.01 7.32 15.23
CA ILE A 266 6.34 6.29 14.21
C ILE A 266 7.06 6.95 13.03
N PHE A 267 6.56 8.07 12.52
CA PHE A 267 7.20 8.83 11.45
C PHE A 267 8.65 9.21 11.82
N TYR A 268 8.86 9.84 12.96
CA TYR A 268 10.21 10.25 13.36
C TYR A 268 11.16 9.07 13.60
N ARG A 269 10.67 7.93 14.02
CA ARG A 269 11.50 6.72 14.19
C ARG A 269 12.10 6.24 12.88
N TRP A 270 11.35 6.29 11.80
CA TRP A 270 11.74 5.71 10.51
C TRP A 270 12.16 6.74 9.47
N LEU A 271 11.62 7.93 9.55
CA LEU A 271 11.68 8.94 8.49
C LEU A 271 12.27 10.28 9.00
N ALA A 272 12.91 10.30 10.16
CA ALA A 272 13.51 11.51 10.74
C ALA A 272 14.51 12.21 9.81
N ALA A 273 15.20 11.46 8.95
CA ALA A 273 16.11 12.01 7.94
C ALA A 273 15.42 12.94 6.92
N LEU A 274 14.09 12.85 6.79
CA LEU A 274 13.28 13.72 5.93
C LEU A 274 12.88 15.04 6.62
N GLY A 275 13.22 15.21 7.90
CA GLY A 275 12.76 16.33 8.71
C GLY A 275 11.35 16.10 9.26
N ARG A 276 10.50 17.13 9.21
CA ARG A 276 9.10 17.04 9.66
C ARG A 276 8.20 16.56 8.52
N PRO A 277 7.06 15.90 8.84
CA PRO A 277 6.03 15.62 7.83
C PRO A 277 5.67 16.89 7.06
N GLY A 278 5.69 16.81 5.73
CA GLY A 278 5.30 17.92 4.88
C GLY A 278 3.80 18.29 5.01
N PRO A 279 3.39 19.48 4.52
CA PRO A 279 2.00 19.93 4.64
C PRO A 279 0.98 18.92 4.06
N LEU A 280 1.30 18.30 2.93
CA LEU A 280 0.42 17.33 2.28
C LEU A 280 0.24 16.06 3.12
N LEU A 281 1.33 15.54 3.72
CA LEU A 281 1.27 14.38 4.59
C LEU A 281 0.49 14.67 5.87
N ASN A 282 0.70 15.84 6.48
CA ASN A 282 -0.06 16.29 7.64
C ASN A 282 -1.56 16.44 7.31
N ALA A 283 -1.88 17.01 6.16
CA ALA A 283 -3.27 17.13 5.71
C ALA A 283 -3.91 15.74 5.50
N MET A 284 -3.17 14.79 4.93
CA MET A 284 -3.64 13.41 4.75
C MET A 284 -3.95 12.76 6.10
N PHE A 285 -3.05 12.85 7.09
CA PHE A 285 -3.31 12.31 8.44
C PHE A 285 -4.55 12.95 9.07
N TYR A 286 -4.65 14.29 9.01
CA TYR A 286 -5.80 15.01 9.56
C TYR A 286 -7.13 14.61 8.90
N LEU A 287 -7.18 14.56 7.55
CA LEU A 287 -8.36 14.13 6.80
C LEU A 287 -8.73 12.66 7.03
N SER A 288 -7.78 11.85 7.46
CA SER A 288 -7.98 10.44 7.77
C SER A 288 -8.42 10.20 9.23
N THR A 289 -8.57 11.24 10.06
CA THR A 289 -9.11 11.13 11.42
C THR A 289 -10.65 11.06 11.40
N LEU A 290 -11.18 9.98 10.79
CA LEU A 290 -12.62 9.81 10.64
C LEU A 290 -13.32 9.72 12.00
N PRO A 291 -14.55 10.30 12.19
CA PRO A 291 -15.36 10.08 13.38
C PRO A 291 -15.84 8.63 13.47
N GLU A 292 -16.21 8.16 14.70
CA GLU A 292 -16.83 6.84 14.92
C GLU A 292 -18.23 6.80 14.29
#